data_81b13699d3d7beb9c9f2ff43c5fda119
#
_entry.id   81b13699d3d7beb9c9f2ff43c5fda119
#
_cell.length_a   1.000
_cell.length_b   1.000
_cell.length_c   1.000
_cell.angle_alpha   90.00
_cell.angle_beta   90.00
_cell.angle_gamma   90.00
#
_symmetry.space_group_name_H-M   'P 1'
#
loop_
_entity.id
_entity.type
_entity.pdbx_description
1 polymer ?
#
loop_
_entity_poly.entity_id
_entity_poly.type
_entity_poly.pdbx_seq_one_letter_code
_entity_poly.pdbx_strand_id
1 'polypeptide(L)'
;MGRKTGHEGKATGVFDEKNFNKFKPEVKHKTIIPNHLDDDQKKQFLKGAEIAYESILTSFAKGEKEKLKKLLTKDIFENFENAIDHRNKENIRSELTFIGFNESKVEKFEKIKDEFCYTVKIVCEIISVKKDKNEIIIEGDPDKIKTVTDYWKFSKNISSKNPNWFLSEIISK
;
A
#
# COMPACT_ATOMS: atom_id res chain seq x y z
N MET A 1 11.09 0.91 26.32
CA MET A 1 10.64 0.69 25.86
C MET A 1 10.21 0.77 25.43
N GLY A 2 9.90 0.91 25.16
CA GLY A 2 9.33 0.86 24.45
C GLY A 2 9.07 1.24 23.96
N ARG A 3 9.26 1.53 23.89
CA ARG A 3 8.88 1.71 23.27
C ARG A 3 8.60 1.56 22.89
N LYS A 4 8.78 1.84 22.89
CA LYS A 4 8.32 1.62 22.39
C LYS A 4 7.82 1.01 22.09
N THR A 5 7.82 0.71 22.29
CA THR A 5 7.19 0.06 21.91
C THR A 5 6.30 0.23 21.37
N GLY A 6 5.89 0.56 21.68
CA GLY A 6 4.96 0.74 21.04
C GLY A 6 4.85 1.60 19.97
N HIS A 7 5.25 2.02 19.83
CA HIS A 7 5.14 2.54 18.91
C HIS A 7 5.38 2.12 18.10
N GLU A 8 5.74 1.87 18.67
CA GLU A 8 6.01 1.22 17.82
C GLU A 8 4.98 0.68 17.01
N GLY A 9 3.93 0.36 17.25
CA GLY A 9 2.87 -0.07 16.43
C GLY A 9 2.42 0.92 15.39
N LYS A 10 2.90 2.13 15.52
CA LYS A 10 2.63 3.12 14.52
C LYS A 10 3.50 2.90 13.33
N ALA A 11 3.26 3.42 12.23
CA ALA A 11 4.12 3.40 11.06
C ALA A 11 4.69 2.02 10.78
N THR A 12 3.87 0.99 10.92
CA THR A 12 4.30 -0.37 10.64
C THR A 12 4.03 -0.77 9.21
N GLY A 13 3.43 0.12 8.41
CA GLY A 13 3.21 -0.13 7.00
C GLY A 13 4.47 0.05 6.20
N VAL A 14 4.48 -0.48 4.98
CA VAL A 14 5.61 -0.33 4.08
C VAL A 14 5.81 1.12 3.69
N PHE A 15 4.71 1.82 3.47
CA PHE A 15 4.74 3.22 3.06
C PHE A 15 4.21 4.08 4.20
N ASP A 16 5.10 4.73 4.93
CA ASP A 16 4.71 5.62 6.01
C ASP A 16 4.88 7.07 5.60
N GLU A 17 4.45 7.98 6.47
CA GLU A 17 4.51 9.40 6.18
C GLU A 17 5.91 9.93 5.97
N LYS A 18 6.92 9.25 6.49
CA LYS A 18 8.29 9.69 6.28
C LYS A 18 8.75 9.44 4.86
N ASN A 19 8.19 8.42 4.24
CA ASN A 19 8.57 8.04 2.89
C ASN A 19 7.80 8.79 1.83
N PHE A 20 6.65 9.33 2.20
CA PHE A 20 5.80 10.03 1.27
C PHE A 20 5.48 11.41 1.79
N ASN A 21 5.24 12.30 0.89
CA ASN A 21 5.04 13.68 1.20
C ASN A 21 3.67 13.94 1.78
N LYS A 22 3.32 13.17 2.76
CA LYS A 22 2.15 13.42 3.59
C LYS A 22 0.87 13.70 2.83
N PHE A 23 0.55 12.79 1.94
CA PHE A 23 -0.74 12.87 1.28
C PHE A 23 -1.83 12.93 2.35
N LYS A 24 -2.64 13.97 2.31
CA LYS A 24 -3.75 14.13 3.23
C LYS A 24 -5.02 14.16 2.40
N PRO A 25 -5.76 13.09 2.42
CA PRO A 25 -7.01 13.07 1.65
C PRO A 25 -7.97 14.07 2.23
N GLU A 26 -8.71 14.66 1.35
CA GLU A 26 -9.76 15.57 1.73
C GLU A 26 -10.83 14.83 2.52
N VAL A 27 -11.32 15.44 3.58
CA VAL A 27 -12.42 14.86 4.34
C VAL A 27 -13.69 14.95 3.50
N LYS A 28 -14.23 13.81 3.14
CA LYS A 28 -15.42 13.77 2.32
C LYS A 28 -16.58 13.20 3.11
N HIS A 29 -17.76 13.65 2.76
CA HIS A 29 -18.95 13.10 3.34
C HIS A 29 -19.09 11.64 2.91
N LYS A 30 -19.24 10.76 3.87
CA LYS A 30 -19.28 9.32 3.59
C LYS A 30 -20.62 8.72 3.91
N THR A 31 -21.02 7.80 3.08
CA THR A 31 -22.18 6.97 3.36
C THR A 31 -21.65 5.56 3.62
N ILE A 32 -21.81 5.11 4.85
CA ILE A 32 -21.41 3.74 5.19
C ILE A 32 -22.56 2.84 4.76
N ILE A 33 -22.23 1.88 3.92
CA ILE A 33 -23.19 0.91 3.46
C ILE A 33 -23.04 -0.34 4.32
N PRO A 34 -24.09 -0.77 5.01
CA PRO A 34 -24.00 -2.02 5.77
C PRO A 34 -23.57 -3.13 4.83
N ASN A 35 -22.87 -4.05 5.38
CA ASN A 35 -22.22 -5.14 4.68
C ASN A 35 -23.11 -5.78 3.60
N HIS A 36 -22.96 -5.36 2.37
CA HIS A 36 -23.71 -5.90 1.24
C HIS A 36 -22.98 -7.03 0.55
N LEU A 37 -21.75 -7.30 0.94
CA LEU A 37 -20.98 -8.35 0.35
C LEU A 37 -21.15 -9.63 1.15
N ASP A 38 -21.40 -10.72 0.45
CA ASP A 38 -21.37 -12.02 1.08
C ASP A 38 -19.90 -12.44 1.25
N ASP A 39 -19.68 -13.57 1.91
CA ASP A 39 -18.35 -14.04 2.21
C ASP A 39 -17.56 -14.39 0.95
N ASP A 40 -18.22 -14.90 -0.08
CA ASP A 40 -17.54 -15.24 -1.33
C ASP A 40 -17.05 -13.99 -2.06
N GLN A 41 -17.87 -12.94 -2.09
CA GLN A 41 -17.50 -11.69 -2.71
C GLN A 41 -16.34 -11.04 -1.98
N LYS A 42 -16.33 -11.10 -0.64
CA LYS A 42 -15.21 -10.59 0.14
C LYS A 42 -13.94 -11.35 -0.16
N LYS A 43 -14.03 -12.68 -0.26
CA LYS A 43 -12.86 -13.50 -0.59
C LYS A 43 -12.30 -13.17 -1.95
N GLN A 44 -13.16 -12.98 -2.95
CA GLN A 44 -12.72 -12.61 -4.28
C GLN A 44 -12.04 -11.26 -4.29
N PHE A 45 -12.64 -10.29 -3.59
CA PHE A 45 -12.05 -8.97 -3.49
C PHE A 45 -10.69 -9.04 -2.79
N LEU A 46 -10.59 -9.76 -1.67
CA LEU A 46 -9.34 -9.87 -0.93
C LEU A 46 -8.25 -10.53 -1.75
N LYS A 47 -8.60 -11.52 -2.55
CA LYS A 47 -7.63 -12.16 -3.43
C LYS A 47 -7.05 -11.16 -4.44
N GLY A 48 -7.93 -10.36 -5.04
CA GLY A 48 -7.49 -9.32 -5.95
C GLY A 48 -6.66 -8.24 -5.25
N ALA A 49 -7.06 -7.88 -4.04
CA ALA A 49 -6.32 -6.89 -3.26
C ALA A 49 -4.93 -7.40 -2.88
N GLU A 50 -4.80 -8.67 -2.55
CA GLU A 50 -3.48 -9.26 -2.28
C GLU A 50 -2.58 -9.21 -3.50
N ILE A 51 -3.12 -9.56 -4.67
CA ILE A 51 -2.36 -9.51 -5.91
C ILE A 51 -1.91 -8.07 -6.20
N ALA A 52 -2.83 -7.12 -6.04
CA ALA A 52 -2.51 -5.71 -6.26
C ALA A 52 -1.46 -5.22 -5.25
N TYR A 53 -1.59 -5.61 -4.00
CA TYR A 53 -0.66 -5.21 -2.94
C TYR A 53 0.75 -5.67 -3.27
N GLU A 54 0.92 -6.94 -3.57
CA GLU A 54 2.23 -7.49 -3.89
C GLU A 54 2.81 -6.81 -5.15
N SER A 55 1.97 -6.62 -6.17
CA SER A 55 2.41 -5.94 -7.40
C SER A 55 2.86 -4.51 -7.14
N ILE A 56 2.14 -3.80 -6.27
CA ILE A 56 2.51 -2.42 -5.92
C ILE A 56 3.84 -2.39 -5.19
N LEU A 57 4.03 -3.27 -4.20
CA LEU A 57 5.29 -3.31 -3.46
C LEU A 57 6.48 -3.62 -4.38
N THR A 58 6.34 -4.64 -5.20
CA THR A 58 7.44 -5.07 -6.05
C THR A 58 7.72 -4.07 -7.15
N SER A 59 6.67 -3.48 -7.75
CA SER A 59 6.84 -2.47 -8.78
C SER A 59 7.46 -1.20 -8.23
N PHE A 60 7.08 -0.81 -7.02
CA PHE A 60 7.67 0.36 -6.39
C PHE A 60 9.16 0.13 -6.11
N ALA A 61 9.50 -1.03 -5.58
CA ALA A 61 10.90 -1.35 -5.32
C ALA A 61 11.74 -1.29 -6.59
N LYS A 62 11.20 -1.79 -7.69
CA LYS A 62 11.90 -1.80 -8.98
C LYS A 62 11.80 -0.48 -9.73
N GLY A 63 10.93 0.43 -9.29
CA GLY A 63 10.74 1.70 -9.98
C GLY A 63 9.94 1.58 -11.27
N GLU A 64 9.07 0.60 -11.35
CA GLU A 64 8.28 0.34 -12.57
C GLU A 64 7.04 1.23 -12.61
N LYS A 65 7.23 2.46 -13.04
CA LYS A 65 6.17 3.47 -13.02
C LYS A 65 4.94 3.08 -13.85
N GLU A 66 5.15 2.46 -15.00
CA GLU A 66 4.02 2.10 -15.88
C GLU A 66 3.11 1.07 -15.25
N LYS A 67 3.67 0.14 -14.50
CA LYS A 67 2.85 -0.83 -13.78
C LYS A 67 2.09 -0.18 -12.65
N LEU A 68 2.76 0.72 -11.92
CA LEU A 68 2.13 1.44 -10.81
C LEU A 68 0.96 2.28 -11.29
N LYS A 69 1.09 2.91 -12.44
CA LYS A 69 0.06 3.77 -13.00
C LYS A 69 -1.27 3.05 -13.19
N LYS A 70 -1.22 1.76 -13.44
CA LYS A 70 -2.41 0.94 -13.65
C LYS A 70 -3.07 0.50 -12.36
N LEU A 71 -2.39 0.67 -11.23
CA LEU A 71 -2.84 0.17 -9.93
C LEU A 71 -3.18 1.28 -8.95
N LEU A 72 -2.79 2.51 -9.23
CA LEU A 72 -2.89 3.63 -8.30
C LEU A 72 -3.76 4.73 -8.87
N THR A 73 -4.48 5.43 -7.99
CA THR A 73 -5.13 6.67 -8.41
C THR A 73 -4.04 7.70 -8.72
N LYS A 74 -4.43 8.74 -9.43
CA LYS A 74 -3.48 9.78 -9.87
C LYS A 74 -2.70 10.37 -8.70
N ASP A 75 -3.39 10.71 -7.62
CA ASP A 75 -2.74 11.36 -6.48
C ASP A 75 -1.72 10.44 -5.83
N ILE A 76 -2.08 9.18 -5.64
CA ILE A 76 -1.16 8.20 -5.05
C ILE A 76 0.01 7.96 -6.01
N PHE A 77 -0.29 7.86 -7.31
CA PHE A 77 0.77 7.65 -8.29
C PHE A 77 1.81 8.77 -8.26
N GLU A 78 1.35 10.02 -8.16
CA GLU A 78 2.28 11.14 -8.11
C GLU A 78 3.21 11.07 -6.92
N ASN A 79 2.69 10.67 -5.76
CA ASN A 79 3.53 10.50 -4.58
C ASN A 79 4.55 9.37 -4.76
N PHE A 80 4.12 8.27 -5.34
CA PHE A 80 5.03 7.14 -5.61
C PHE A 80 6.10 7.52 -6.63
N GLU A 81 5.69 8.23 -7.68
CA GLU A 81 6.62 8.69 -8.71
C GLU A 81 7.67 9.62 -8.13
N ASN A 82 7.26 10.56 -7.29
CA ASN A 82 8.19 11.47 -6.64
C ASN A 82 9.18 10.71 -5.77
N ALA A 83 8.73 9.70 -5.05
CA ALA A 83 9.61 8.89 -4.20
C ALA A 83 10.61 8.11 -5.04
N ILE A 84 10.16 7.56 -6.17
CA ILE A 84 11.05 6.84 -7.09
C ILE A 84 12.09 7.79 -7.68
N ASP A 85 11.65 8.97 -8.12
CA ASP A 85 12.56 9.95 -8.72
C ASP A 85 13.59 10.43 -7.73
N HIS A 86 13.16 10.68 -6.49
CA HIS A 86 14.09 11.10 -5.43
C HIS A 86 15.14 10.02 -5.16
N ARG A 87 14.70 8.79 -5.05
CA ARG A 87 15.59 7.66 -4.81
C ARG A 87 16.60 7.50 -5.95
N ASN A 88 16.12 7.64 -7.19
CA ASN A 88 17.00 7.54 -8.35
C ASN A 88 18.03 8.67 -8.38
N LYS A 89 17.59 9.87 -8.03
CA LYS A 89 18.48 11.03 -7.97
C LYS A 89 19.59 10.83 -6.94
N GLU A 90 19.28 10.17 -5.83
CA GLU A 90 20.25 9.90 -4.78
C GLU A 90 21.02 8.61 -5.03
N ASN A 91 20.80 7.96 -6.17
CA ASN A 91 21.45 6.71 -6.54
C ASN A 91 21.21 5.59 -5.52
N ILE A 92 20.00 5.57 -4.96
CA ILE A 92 19.61 4.54 -4.01
C ILE A 92 18.77 3.49 -4.75
N ARG A 93 19.11 2.22 -4.52
CA ARG A 93 18.36 1.10 -5.08
C ARG A 93 17.63 0.38 -3.96
N SER A 94 16.37 0.05 -4.22
CA SER A 94 15.55 -0.69 -3.28
C SER A 94 15.41 -2.13 -3.77
N GLU A 95 15.60 -3.09 -2.85
CA GLU A 95 15.39 -4.50 -3.15
C GLU A 95 14.38 -5.03 -2.15
N LEU A 96 13.35 -5.68 -2.67
CA LEU A 96 12.29 -6.21 -1.82
C LEU A 96 11.95 -7.63 -2.25
N THR A 97 11.91 -8.53 -1.26
CA THR A 97 11.43 -9.89 -1.47
C THR A 97 10.14 -10.04 -0.69
N PHE A 98 9.08 -10.39 -1.39
CA PHE A 98 7.79 -10.63 -0.75
C PHE A 98 7.75 -12.09 -0.30
N ILE A 99 7.51 -12.33 0.99
CA ILE A 99 7.52 -13.69 1.55
C ILE A 99 6.10 -14.27 1.52
N GLY A 100 5.13 -13.54 2.08
CA GLY A 100 3.75 -14.03 2.09
C GLY A 100 2.84 -13.20 2.96
N PHE A 101 1.56 -13.51 2.86
CA PHE A 101 0.53 -12.86 3.66
C PHE A 101 0.25 -13.64 4.93
N ASN A 102 0.20 -12.93 6.06
CA ASN A 102 -0.23 -13.51 7.34
C ASN A 102 -1.71 -13.26 7.59
N GLU A 103 -2.21 -12.11 7.13
CA GLU A 103 -3.61 -11.76 7.32
C GLU A 103 -4.03 -10.79 6.22
N SER A 104 -5.25 -10.98 5.71
CA SER A 104 -5.88 -10.02 4.80
C SER A 104 -7.35 -9.97 5.17
N LYS A 105 -7.86 -8.75 5.40
CA LYS A 105 -9.19 -8.61 5.95
C LYS A 105 -9.82 -7.30 5.49
N VAL A 106 -11.10 -7.37 5.09
CA VAL A 106 -11.86 -6.16 4.80
C VAL A 106 -12.25 -5.54 6.14
N GLU A 107 -11.77 -4.32 6.38
CA GLU A 107 -12.10 -3.58 7.59
C GLU A 107 -13.37 -2.76 7.41
N LYS A 108 -13.61 -2.25 6.20
CA LYS A 108 -14.66 -1.29 5.99
C LYS A 108 -15.03 -1.24 4.52
N PHE A 109 -16.32 -1.08 4.24
CA PHE A 109 -16.83 -0.84 2.91
C PHE A 109 -17.64 0.45 2.94
N GLU A 110 -17.38 1.34 1.98
CA GLU A 110 -18.04 2.63 1.91
C GLU A 110 -18.41 2.97 0.48
N LYS A 111 -19.45 3.76 0.35
CA LYS A 111 -19.74 4.45 -0.91
C LYS A 111 -19.47 5.93 -0.65
N ILE A 112 -18.53 6.50 -1.40
CA ILE A 112 -18.15 7.92 -1.27
C ILE A 112 -18.39 8.53 -2.65
N LYS A 113 -19.39 9.41 -2.74
CA LYS A 113 -19.82 9.98 -4.04
C LYS A 113 -20.10 8.86 -5.03
N ASP A 114 -19.37 8.82 -6.13
CA ASP A 114 -19.56 7.84 -7.19
C ASP A 114 -18.59 6.67 -7.11
N GLU A 115 -17.99 6.46 -5.95
CA GLU A 115 -17.00 5.40 -5.79
C GLU A 115 -17.36 4.43 -4.70
N PHE A 116 -17.10 3.15 -4.96
CA PHE A 116 -17.06 2.15 -3.91
C PHE A 116 -15.64 2.10 -3.36
N CYS A 117 -15.53 2.02 -2.04
CA CYS A 117 -14.24 2.01 -1.38
C CYS A 117 -14.18 0.87 -0.37
N TYR A 118 -13.12 0.05 -0.47
CA TYR A 118 -12.82 -0.96 0.52
C TYR A 118 -11.55 -0.60 1.26
N THR A 119 -11.62 -0.58 2.57
CA THR A 119 -10.43 -0.48 3.41
C THR A 119 -10.06 -1.88 3.83
N VAL A 120 -8.81 -2.28 3.56
CA VAL A 120 -8.32 -3.60 3.90
C VAL A 120 -7.15 -3.50 4.85
N LYS A 121 -7.09 -4.44 5.78
CA LYS A 121 -5.93 -4.63 6.62
C LYS A 121 -5.12 -5.76 6.01
N ILE A 122 -3.84 -5.53 5.78
CA ILE A 122 -2.94 -6.53 5.23
C ILE A 122 -1.74 -6.66 6.17
N VAL A 123 -1.48 -7.89 6.61
CA VAL A 123 -0.29 -8.21 7.37
C VAL A 123 0.51 -9.18 6.53
N CYS A 124 1.75 -8.84 6.27
CA CYS A 124 2.60 -9.68 5.43
C CYS A 124 4.03 -9.67 5.93
N GLU A 125 4.84 -10.54 5.32
CA GLU A 125 6.26 -10.64 5.63
C GLU A 125 7.06 -10.32 4.39
N ILE A 126 8.10 -9.51 4.56
CA ILE A 126 9.00 -9.10 3.49
C ILE A 126 10.42 -9.10 3.98
N ILE A 127 11.36 -9.11 3.03
CA ILE A 127 12.73 -8.74 3.28
C ILE A 127 12.98 -7.52 2.40
N SER A 128 13.50 -6.45 3.01
CA SER A 128 13.66 -5.20 2.29
C SER A 128 14.98 -4.55 2.66
N VAL A 129 15.74 -4.13 1.65
CA VAL A 129 16.97 -3.39 1.85
C VAL A 129 17.05 -2.25 0.85
N LYS A 130 17.81 -1.23 1.22
CA LYS A 130 18.21 -0.17 0.30
C LYS A 130 19.73 -0.12 0.25
N LYS A 131 20.24 0.07 -0.94
CA LYS A 131 21.68 0.12 -1.19
C LYS A 131 22.04 1.42 -1.90
N ASP A 132 23.23 1.92 -1.59
CA ASP A 132 23.73 3.10 -2.28
C ASP A 132 24.43 2.68 -3.60
N LYS A 133 25.02 3.65 -4.29
CA LYS A 133 25.67 3.40 -5.57
C LYS A 133 26.87 2.44 -5.46
N ASN A 134 27.40 2.26 -4.27
CA ASN A 134 28.54 1.37 -4.01
C ASN A 134 28.08 0.00 -3.51
N GLU A 135 26.78 -0.31 -3.62
CA GLU A 135 26.19 -1.57 -3.16
C GLU A 135 26.25 -1.75 -1.66
N ILE A 136 26.42 -0.66 -0.93
CA ILE A 136 26.44 -0.69 0.54
C ILE A 136 25.02 -0.55 1.05
N ILE A 137 24.63 -1.44 1.96
CA ILE A 137 23.29 -1.40 2.55
C ILE A 137 23.20 -0.18 3.46
N ILE A 138 22.24 0.71 3.17
CA ILE A 138 22.02 1.91 3.96
C ILE A 138 20.75 1.81 4.79
N GLU A 139 19.91 0.82 4.51
CA GLU A 139 18.67 0.60 5.27
C GLU A 139 18.26 -0.85 5.11
N GLY A 140 17.75 -1.44 6.20
CA GLY A 140 17.22 -2.81 6.17
C GLY A 140 18.30 -3.87 6.44
N ASP A 141 17.84 -5.12 6.49
CA ASP A 141 18.71 -6.26 6.77
C ASP A 141 18.32 -7.40 5.84
N PRO A 142 19.22 -7.86 4.95
CA PRO A 142 18.88 -8.91 4.01
C PRO A 142 18.64 -10.28 4.66
N ASP A 143 19.06 -10.44 5.91
CA ASP A 143 18.94 -11.70 6.62
C ASP A 143 17.74 -11.75 7.56
N LYS A 144 16.94 -10.70 7.58
CA LYS A 144 15.80 -10.63 8.50
C LYS A 144 14.48 -10.44 7.79
N ILE A 145 13.52 -11.26 8.17
CA ILE A 145 12.15 -11.12 7.73
C ILE A 145 11.48 -10.05 8.58
N LYS A 146 10.83 -9.12 7.91
CA LYS A 146 10.12 -8.04 8.56
C LYS A 146 8.63 -8.26 8.39
N THR A 147 7.87 -8.16 9.47
CA THR A 147 6.41 -8.20 9.40
C THR A 147 5.90 -6.78 9.31
N VAL A 148 5.06 -6.52 8.32
CA VAL A 148 4.48 -5.19 8.11
C VAL A 148 2.97 -5.30 8.13
N THR A 149 2.33 -4.24 8.63
CA THR A 149 0.88 -4.13 8.67
C THR A 149 0.49 -2.85 7.96
N ASP A 150 -0.33 -2.98 6.95
CA ASP A 150 -0.82 -1.86 6.17
C ASP A 150 -2.33 -1.81 6.17
N TYR A 151 -2.87 -0.61 6.15
CA TYR A 151 -4.28 -0.36 5.96
C TYR A 151 -4.42 0.46 4.68
N TRP A 152 -4.95 -0.17 3.64
CA TRP A 152 -5.05 0.43 2.31
C TRP A 152 -6.50 0.54 1.89
N LYS A 153 -6.82 1.65 1.25
CA LYS A 153 -8.16 1.84 0.68
C LYS A 153 -8.09 1.69 -0.83
N PHE A 154 -8.91 0.80 -1.35
CA PHE A 154 -9.05 0.60 -2.80
C PHE A 154 -10.39 1.18 -3.23
N SER A 155 -10.40 1.85 -4.37
CA SER A 155 -11.60 2.52 -4.87
C SER A 155 -11.88 2.11 -6.30
N LYS A 156 -13.17 2.10 -6.62
CA LYS A 156 -13.65 1.80 -7.96
C LYS A 156 -14.81 2.75 -8.28
N ASN A 157 -14.74 3.37 -9.45
CA ASN A 157 -15.85 4.23 -9.89
C ASN A 157 -17.04 3.37 -10.25
N ILE A 158 -18.21 3.68 -9.70
CA ILE A 158 -19.44 2.90 -9.87
C ILE A 158 -19.88 2.89 -11.34
N SER A 159 -19.68 4.02 -12.02
CA SER A 159 -20.12 4.17 -13.42
C SER A 159 -19.12 3.62 -14.42
N SER A 160 -17.92 3.27 -13.98
CA SER A 160 -16.87 2.80 -14.86
C SER A 160 -17.13 1.38 -15.31
N LYS A 161 -16.85 1.12 -16.58
CA LYS A 161 -16.86 -0.24 -17.12
C LYS A 161 -15.60 -1.00 -16.77
N ASN A 162 -14.58 -0.29 -16.28
CA ASN A 162 -13.33 -0.91 -15.86
C ASN A 162 -13.58 -1.67 -14.55
N PRO A 163 -13.36 -2.97 -14.51
CA PRO A 163 -13.60 -3.76 -13.30
C PRO A 163 -12.51 -3.62 -12.25
N ASN A 164 -11.45 -2.90 -12.58
CA ASN A 164 -10.29 -2.83 -11.69
C ASN A 164 -10.48 -1.85 -10.55
N TRP A 165 -9.87 -2.20 -9.44
CA TRP A 165 -9.79 -1.34 -8.26
C TRP A 165 -8.43 -0.67 -8.23
N PHE A 166 -8.41 0.57 -7.73
CA PHE A 166 -7.17 1.36 -7.64
C PHE A 166 -6.90 1.68 -6.19
N LEU A 167 -5.63 1.61 -5.81
CA LEU A 167 -5.23 2.10 -4.48
C LEU A 167 -5.45 3.60 -4.44
N SER A 168 -6.28 4.06 -3.53
CA SER A 168 -6.66 5.47 -3.44
C SER A 168 -6.22 6.14 -2.15
N GLU A 169 -5.86 5.36 -1.14
CA GLU A 169 -5.40 5.92 0.11
C GLU A 169 -4.60 4.91 0.90
N ILE A 170 -3.52 5.37 1.52
CA ILE A 170 -2.73 4.59 2.45
C ILE A 170 -3.01 5.19 3.82
N ILE A 171 -3.53 4.39 4.73
CA ILE A 171 -4.03 4.88 6.01
C ILE A 171 -3.00 4.59 7.10
N SER A 172 -2.60 5.62 7.81
CA SER A 172 -1.73 5.47 8.98
C SER A 172 -2.59 5.27 10.21
N LYS A 173 -2.20 4.32 11.02
CA LYS A 173 -2.91 4.05 12.27
C LYS A 173 -2.02 4.16 13.47
#